data_6a3180eb2acb78ebe57bb8b2f46c0bec
#
_entry.id   6a3180eb2acb78ebe57bb8b2f46c0bec
#
_cell.length_a   1.000
_cell.length_b   1.000
_cell.length_c   1.000
_cell.angle_alpha   90.00
_cell.angle_beta   90.00
_cell.angle_gamma   90.00
#
_symmetry.space_group_name_H-M   'P 1'
#
loop_
_entity.id
_entity.type
_entity.pdbx_description
1 polymer ?
#
loop_
_entity_poly.entity_id
_entity_poly.type
_entity_poly.pdbx_seq_one_letter_code
_entity_poly.pdbx_strand_id
1 'polypeptide(L)'
;MIKYSVILILVLTNIFGKEGYFINPIISGAHPDPSICRVGDDFYIVNSSFEYFPGLPIHHSKDLVNWELIGYGLHREDQCNGKMNLVDVQSDGGIHAPTIRYHKGTFYIITTNVYNSGDGSPGLMRNFIITAKNPSGPWSKPYIIEGAPGIDPDIFFDDNGKVYFTGTHSPGDMNANGIGEIWIQEIDIKKWKLIGNRHTVWDGIFGCCTEGPHIYKEHGLYYLLVAEGGTGKNHAVMIAASEDILGPYEENQRNPILTTRHLSNEYFVNSTGHADMIELEDGRWYMVSLGKRNDLDGDANMGRETYLMPMQWEPTIVKWEQVSEDRWEPLRYLFPVVAPLTGKVERFTPLPYADKPQYINNTVVDDFLDENLDLRWTFVRVPEEKTYSLSENPGFLRLYSKPGIIQDRKRFSLVGFRQKESDFEFEVKINFSPEKDKVESGIIHYQKEWNYLTNTVTKVKKKYYLEQNLKEKSKEIVTLKKTILKGYDGNIILKVKSKKDKYDFYYSLNKGSSFIYFTSMDAIKTVSYTHLTLPTIY
;
A
#
# COMPACT_ATOMS: atom_id res chain seq x y z
N MET A 1 14.72 -0.86 41.00
CA MET A 1 14.70 -0.82 39.50
C MET A 1 13.26 -0.61 39.07
N ILE A 2 12.91 0.57 38.61
CA ILE A 2 11.55 0.87 38.17
C ILE A 2 11.52 0.49 36.67
N LYS A 3 10.76 -0.56 36.34
CA LYS A 3 10.54 -0.99 34.95
C LYS A 3 9.67 0.08 34.28
N TYR A 4 10.12 0.60 33.17
CA TYR A 4 9.38 1.57 32.35
C TYR A 4 8.90 0.86 31.09
N SER A 5 7.59 0.72 30.93
CA SER A 5 6.95 0.25 29.71
C SER A 5 6.62 1.45 28.83
N VAL A 6 6.87 1.35 27.53
CA VAL A 6 6.36 2.30 26.55
C VAL A 6 4.92 1.89 26.28
N ILE A 7 3.96 2.75 26.60
CA ILE A 7 2.55 2.53 26.29
C ILE A 7 2.24 3.41 25.08
N LEU A 8 2.04 2.76 23.93
CA LEU A 8 1.45 3.39 22.77
C LEU A 8 -0.06 3.23 22.88
N ILE A 9 -0.79 4.29 23.21
CA ILE A 9 -2.26 4.25 23.26
C ILE A 9 -2.79 4.95 22.01
N LEU A 10 -3.26 4.15 21.06
CA LEU A 10 -4.09 4.64 19.97
C LEU A 10 -5.55 4.47 20.41
N VAL A 11 -6.19 5.53 20.89
CA VAL A 11 -7.61 5.50 21.21
C VAL A 11 -8.38 5.96 19.99
N LEU A 12 -9.12 5.08 19.38
CA LEU A 12 -10.02 5.38 18.28
C LEU A 12 -11.47 5.31 18.77
N THR A 13 -12.30 6.19 18.29
CA THR A 13 -13.74 6.19 18.59
C THR A 13 -14.36 4.90 18.08
N ASN A 14 -15.12 4.20 18.93
CA ASN A 14 -15.88 3.01 18.56
C ASN A 14 -16.88 3.37 17.46
N ILE A 15 -16.60 3.00 16.24
CA ILE A 15 -17.59 2.96 15.17
C ILE A 15 -18.34 1.65 15.35
N PHE A 16 -19.55 1.68 15.90
CA PHE A 16 -20.41 0.51 15.94
C PHE A 16 -20.78 0.13 14.51
N GLY A 17 -20.36 -1.04 14.08
CA GLY A 17 -20.78 -1.63 12.82
C GLY A 17 -22.31 -1.81 12.79
N LYS A 18 -22.92 -1.57 11.65
CA LYS A 18 -24.31 -1.93 11.42
C LYS A 18 -24.40 -3.46 11.38
N GLU A 19 -25.30 -4.08 12.18
CA GLU A 19 -25.49 -5.52 12.18
C GLU A 19 -25.70 -6.06 10.76
N GLY A 20 -24.97 -7.11 10.38
CA GLY A 20 -25.01 -7.70 9.05
C GLY A 20 -24.19 -6.95 7.97
N TYR A 21 -23.44 -5.91 8.36
CA TYR A 21 -22.60 -5.12 7.45
C TYR A 21 -21.15 -5.02 7.94
N PHE A 22 -20.22 -4.89 7.00
CA PHE A 22 -18.85 -4.48 7.30
C PHE A 22 -18.62 -3.03 6.85
N ILE A 23 -17.53 -2.45 7.32
CA ILE A 23 -17.12 -1.07 7.04
C ILE A 23 -15.91 -1.09 6.12
N ASN A 24 -16.01 -0.41 4.99
CA ASN A 24 -14.88 -0.12 4.11
C ASN A 24 -14.09 1.12 4.60
N PRO A 25 -12.75 1.15 4.43
CA PRO A 25 -11.87 0.13 3.83
C PRO A 25 -11.71 -1.10 4.73
N ILE A 26 -11.50 -2.28 4.11
CA ILE A 26 -11.23 -3.53 4.83
C ILE A 26 -9.81 -3.60 5.39
N ILE A 27 -8.85 -2.92 4.75
CA ILE A 27 -7.50 -2.72 5.28
C ILE A 27 -7.20 -1.22 5.25
N SER A 28 -7.27 -0.61 6.42
CA SER A 28 -7.06 0.83 6.62
C SER A 28 -5.59 1.22 6.59
N GLY A 29 -5.35 2.49 6.27
CA GLY A 29 -4.01 3.05 6.08
C GLY A 29 -3.44 2.68 4.72
N ALA A 30 -2.22 3.13 4.42
CA ALA A 30 -1.65 2.93 3.10
C ALA A 30 -1.35 1.47 2.79
N HIS A 31 -2.30 0.84 2.13
CA HIS A 31 -2.26 -0.49 1.56
C HIS A 31 -2.81 -0.40 0.12
N PRO A 32 -2.04 0.21 -0.81
CA PRO A 32 -2.45 0.37 -2.19
C PRO A 32 -2.26 -0.88 -3.02
N ASP A 33 -2.82 -0.87 -4.22
CA ASP A 33 -2.59 -1.85 -5.26
C ASP A 33 -2.80 -3.29 -4.74
N PRO A 34 -3.99 -3.61 -4.20
CA PRO A 34 -4.24 -4.91 -3.61
C PRO A 34 -4.33 -6.00 -4.66
N SER A 35 -3.63 -7.11 -4.44
CA SER A 35 -3.88 -8.37 -5.15
C SER A 35 -4.27 -9.45 -4.16
N ILE A 36 -5.23 -10.31 -4.54
CA ILE A 36 -5.84 -11.30 -3.67
C ILE A 36 -5.75 -12.71 -4.26
N CYS A 37 -5.52 -13.71 -3.41
CA CYS A 37 -5.71 -15.11 -3.78
C CYS A 37 -6.40 -15.90 -2.68
N ARG A 38 -7.00 -17.05 -3.05
CA ARG A 38 -7.67 -17.99 -2.14
C ARG A 38 -6.98 -19.35 -2.16
N VAL A 39 -6.85 -19.96 -0.98
CA VAL A 39 -6.39 -21.35 -0.83
C VAL A 39 -7.29 -22.06 0.17
N GLY A 40 -8.22 -22.85 -0.33
CA GLY A 40 -9.28 -23.41 0.52
C GLY A 40 -10.14 -22.29 1.10
N ASP A 41 -10.25 -22.24 2.43
CA ASP A 41 -11.01 -21.23 3.18
C ASP A 41 -10.19 -19.99 3.55
N ASP A 42 -8.94 -19.93 3.12
CA ASP A 42 -8.01 -18.88 3.47
C ASP A 42 -7.82 -17.89 2.32
N PHE A 43 -7.89 -16.61 2.64
CA PHE A 43 -7.68 -15.50 1.72
C PHE A 43 -6.40 -14.75 2.07
N TYR A 44 -5.65 -14.34 1.06
CA TYR A 44 -4.39 -13.62 1.21
C TYR A 44 -4.38 -12.39 0.32
N ILE A 45 -4.04 -11.23 0.91
CA ILE A 45 -3.83 -9.97 0.17
C ILE A 45 -2.38 -9.55 0.34
N VAL A 46 -1.79 -9.09 -0.78
CA VAL A 46 -0.51 -8.39 -0.80
C VAL A 46 -0.71 -6.98 -1.35
N ASN A 47 0.08 -6.02 -0.85
CA ASN A 47 0.01 -4.61 -1.26
C ASN A 47 1.39 -4.06 -1.61
N SER A 48 1.45 -2.98 -2.37
CA SER A 48 2.65 -2.18 -2.60
C SER A 48 3.25 -1.67 -1.30
N SER A 49 4.57 -1.56 -1.28
CA SER A 49 5.28 -1.04 -0.12
C SER A 49 6.24 0.11 -0.45
N PHE A 50 6.42 0.43 -1.73
CA PHE A 50 7.27 1.52 -2.20
C PHE A 50 8.67 1.48 -1.58
N GLU A 51 9.12 2.60 -0.99
CA GLU A 51 10.41 2.72 -0.30
C GLU A 51 10.44 2.14 1.11
N TYR A 52 9.35 1.51 1.59
CA TYR A 52 9.26 0.99 2.96
C TYR A 52 9.71 -0.46 3.08
N PHE A 53 10.33 -0.77 4.21
CA PHE A 53 10.80 -2.11 4.58
C PHE A 53 10.35 -2.47 6.02
N PRO A 54 9.91 -3.72 6.27
CA PRO A 54 9.73 -4.83 5.35
C PRO A 54 8.75 -4.50 4.23
N GLY A 55 9.00 -5.06 3.04
CA GLY A 55 8.22 -4.80 1.84
C GLY A 55 7.23 -5.92 1.50
N LEU A 56 6.18 -5.59 0.75
CA LEU A 56 5.13 -6.52 0.35
C LEU A 56 4.38 -7.09 1.57
N PRO A 57 3.64 -6.27 2.32
CA PRO A 57 2.85 -6.74 3.46
C PRO A 57 1.83 -7.76 2.99
N ILE A 58 1.73 -8.88 3.71
CA ILE A 58 0.83 -9.99 3.42
C ILE A 58 -0.19 -10.10 4.55
N HIS A 59 -1.44 -9.93 4.20
CA HIS A 59 -2.55 -10.09 5.12
C HIS A 59 -3.30 -11.39 4.85
N HIS A 60 -3.82 -11.99 5.89
CA HIS A 60 -4.61 -13.22 5.89
C HIS A 60 -6.01 -12.95 6.44
N SER A 61 -7.02 -13.59 5.87
CA SER A 61 -8.39 -13.58 6.36
C SER A 61 -9.10 -14.92 6.08
N LYS A 62 -10.12 -15.22 6.87
CA LYS A 62 -11.07 -16.32 6.63
C LYS A 62 -12.47 -15.85 6.24
N ASP A 63 -12.64 -14.54 6.04
CA ASP A 63 -13.98 -13.96 5.84
C ASP A 63 -13.98 -12.70 4.96
N LEU A 64 -12.83 -12.28 4.42
CA LEU A 64 -12.62 -11.09 3.61
C LEU A 64 -12.76 -9.75 4.33
N VAL A 65 -13.12 -9.72 5.61
CA VAL A 65 -13.35 -8.47 6.36
C VAL A 65 -12.48 -8.33 7.60
N ASN A 66 -12.05 -9.45 8.19
CA ASN A 66 -11.11 -9.48 9.30
C ASN A 66 -9.72 -9.89 8.80
N TRP A 67 -8.82 -8.95 8.70
CA TRP A 67 -7.49 -9.14 8.12
C TRP A 67 -6.40 -9.03 9.17
N GLU A 68 -5.50 -10.00 9.19
CA GLU A 68 -4.32 -10.05 10.03
C GLU A 68 -3.06 -9.93 9.17
N LEU A 69 -2.12 -9.05 9.56
CA LEU A 69 -0.80 -8.98 8.95
C LEU A 69 0.03 -10.17 9.45
N ILE A 70 0.33 -11.12 8.54
CA ILE A 70 1.03 -12.37 8.86
C ILE A 70 2.51 -12.38 8.50
N GLY A 71 2.99 -11.37 7.78
CA GLY A 71 4.39 -11.28 7.34
C GLY A 71 4.56 -10.40 6.12
N TYR A 72 5.71 -10.55 5.50
CA TYR A 72 6.14 -9.73 4.37
C TYR A 72 6.86 -10.58 3.32
N GLY A 73 6.66 -10.26 2.05
CA GLY A 73 7.38 -10.90 0.94
C GLY A 73 8.87 -10.58 0.94
N LEU A 74 9.22 -9.33 1.27
CA LEU A 74 10.60 -8.85 1.42
C LEU A 74 10.85 -8.46 2.88
N HIS A 75 11.48 -9.33 3.65
CA HIS A 75 11.68 -9.15 5.09
C HIS A 75 13.11 -9.45 5.57
N ARG A 76 13.99 -9.89 4.69
CA ARG A 76 15.38 -10.21 5.01
C ARG A 76 16.33 -9.35 4.18
N GLU A 77 17.44 -8.97 4.80
CA GLU A 77 18.48 -8.18 4.15
C GLU A 77 19.08 -8.88 2.91
N ASP A 78 19.21 -10.22 2.96
CA ASP A 78 19.75 -11.01 1.86
C ASP A 78 18.85 -11.09 0.61
N GLN A 79 17.58 -10.69 0.72
CA GLN A 79 16.66 -10.49 -0.41
C GLN A 79 16.86 -9.12 -1.08
N CYS A 80 17.48 -8.17 -0.39
CA CYS A 80 17.50 -6.75 -0.73
C CYS A 80 18.88 -6.25 -1.16
N ASN A 81 19.58 -7.03 -1.99
CA ASN A 81 20.90 -6.64 -2.51
C ASN A 81 20.80 -5.61 -3.66
N GLY A 82 21.83 -4.79 -3.80
CA GLY A 82 21.91 -3.77 -4.85
C GLY A 82 20.75 -2.77 -4.76
N LYS A 83 20.06 -2.48 -5.86
CA LYS A 83 18.93 -1.54 -5.91
C LYS A 83 17.69 -2.00 -5.13
N MET A 84 17.62 -3.26 -4.73
CA MET A 84 16.56 -3.79 -3.87
C MET A 84 16.68 -3.29 -2.42
N ASN A 85 17.80 -2.68 -2.01
CA ASN A 85 17.96 -2.08 -0.69
C ASN A 85 17.23 -0.73 -0.52
N LEU A 86 16.66 -0.20 -1.61
CA LEU A 86 15.88 1.04 -1.68
C LEU A 86 16.65 2.32 -1.33
N VAL A 87 17.98 2.25 -1.18
CA VAL A 87 18.83 3.43 -0.97
C VAL A 87 18.83 4.29 -2.23
N ASP A 88 18.72 5.61 -2.05
CA ASP A 88 18.56 6.64 -3.10
C ASP A 88 17.24 6.56 -3.88
N VAL A 89 16.38 5.58 -3.60
CA VAL A 89 15.03 5.53 -4.17
C VAL A 89 14.22 6.72 -3.64
N GLN A 90 13.59 7.46 -4.55
CA GLN A 90 12.70 8.56 -4.20
C GLN A 90 11.45 8.03 -3.51
N SER A 91 10.78 8.87 -2.74
CA SER A 91 9.41 8.55 -2.32
C SER A 91 8.55 8.33 -3.55
N ASP A 92 7.65 7.35 -3.47
CA ASP A 92 6.82 6.85 -4.56
C ASP A 92 7.55 5.91 -5.54
N GLY A 93 8.84 5.65 -5.35
CA GLY A 93 9.59 4.57 -6.01
C GLY A 93 9.63 3.30 -5.16
N GLY A 94 10.44 2.33 -5.57
CA GLY A 94 10.61 1.06 -4.85
C GLY A 94 9.62 -0.01 -5.30
N ILE A 95 9.00 -0.72 -4.38
CA ILE A 95 8.24 -1.94 -4.65
C ILE A 95 6.77 -1.63 -4.94
N HIS A 96 6.39 -1.77 -6.21
CA HIS A 96 5.10 -1.40 -6.78
C HIS A 96 4.25 -2.62 -7.11
N ALA A 97 2.93 -2.45 -7.02
CA ALA A 97 1.87 -3.29 -7.56
C ALA A 97 2.19 -4.79 -7.61
N PRO A 98 2.20 -5.47 -6.48
CA PRO A 98 2.41 -6.90 -6.44
C PRO A 98 1.15 -7.64 -6.87
N THR A 99 1.33 -8.76 -7.58
CA THR A 99 0.30 -9.78 -7.76
C THR A 99 0.65 -11.02 -6.95
N ILE A 100 -0.31 -11.55 -6.19
CA ILE A 100 -0.18 -12.82 -5.48
C ILE A 100 -1.00 -13.91 -6.19
N ARG A 101 -0.38 -15.06 -6.44
CA ARG A 101 -1.04 -16.26 -7.00
C ARG A 101 -0.61 -17.51 -6.24
N TYR A 102 -1.50 -18.50 -6.21
CA TYR A 102 -1.19 -19.82 -5.65
C TYR A 102 -1.38 -20.89 -6.72
N HIS A 103 -0.35 -21.70 -6.93
CA HIS A 103 -0.41 -22.79 -7.88
C HIS A 103 0.36 -24.03 -7.36
N LYS A 104 -0.31 -25.19 -7.33
CA LYS A 104 0.28 -26.49 -6.95
C LYS A 104 1.14 -26.45 -5.70
N GLY A 105 0.61 -25.88 -4.61
CA GLY A 105 1.27 -25.85 -3.30
C GLY A 105 2.39 -24.82 -3.18
N THR A 106 2.41 -23.80 -4.05
CA THR A 106 3.39 -22.71 -4.01
C THR A 106 2.69 -21.38 -4.19
N PHE A 107 3.01 -20.42 -3.34
CA PHE A 107 2.67 -19.01 -3.51
C PHE A 107 3.72 -18.32 -4.37
N TYR A 108 3.26 -17.45 -5.23
CA TYR A 108 4.06 -16.59 -6.10
C TYR A 108 3.65 -15.15 -5.83
N ILE A 109 4.62 -14.27 -5.61
CA ILE A 109 4.40 -12.82 -5.66
C ILE A 109 5.28 -12.28 -6.78
N ILE A 110 4.65 -11.60 -7.72
CA ILE A 110 5.32 -10.93 -8.82
C ILE A 110 5.08 -9.43 -8.69
N THR A 111 6.10 -8.62 -8.92
CA THR A 111 6.06 -7.17 -8.64
C THR A 111 7.19 -6.44 -9.38
N THR A 112 7.17 -5.11 -9.34
CA THR A 112 8.18 -4.26 -9.96
C THR A 112 8.93 -3.45 -8.91
N ASN A 113 10.27 -3.43 -9.01
CA ASN A 113 11.06 -2.41 -8.33
C ASN A 113 11.27 -1.22 -9.28
N VAL A 114 10.61 -0.10 -8.97
CA VAL A 114 10.71 1.16 -9.72
C VAL A 114 11.78 2.02 -9.08
N TYR A 115 12.87 2.21 -9.78
CA TYR A 115 13.99 3.00 -9.32
C TYR A 115 14.21 4.20 -10.22
N ASN A 116 14.11 5.40 -9.65
CA ASN A 116 14.47 6.64 -10.29
C ASN A 116 15.42 7.40 -9.36
N SER A 117 16.68 7.47 -9.73
CA SER A 117 17.73 8.07 -8.89
C SER A 117 17.57 9.58 -8.65
N GLY A 118 16.75 10.26 -9.48
CA GLY A 118 16.56 11.70 -9.40
C GLY A 118 17.75 12.52 -9.92
N ASP A 119 18.77 11.85 -10.46
CA ASP A 119 19.98 12.47 -11.06
C ASP A 119 19.86 12.68 -12.58
N GLY A 120 18.67 12.43 -13.15
CA GLY A 120 18.39 12.51 -14.57
C GLY A 120 18.75 11.23 -15.35
N SER A 121 19.25 10.20 -14.70
CA SER A 121 19.43 8.89 -15.35
C SER A 121 18.06 8.26 -15.65
N PRO A 122 17.97 7.42 -16.70
CA PRO A 122 16.73 6.72 -17.00
C PRO A 122 16.25 5.90 -15.79
N GLY A 123 14.97 6.01 -15.47
CA GLY A 123 14.34 5.18 -14.44
C GLY A 123 14.47 3.71 -14.79
N LEU A 124 14.67 2.87 -13.77
CA LEU A 124 14.67 1.43 -13.92
C LEU A 124 13.32 0.89 -13.43
N MET A 125 12.70 0.05 -14.25
CA MET A 125 11.54 -0.76 -13.89
C MET A 125 12.00 -2.21 -13.99
N ARG A 126 12.12 -2.89 -12.84
CA ARG A 126 12.68 -4.22 -12.79
C ARG A 126 11.68 -5.18 -12.18
N ASN A 127 11.08 -5.98 -13.04
CA ASN A 127 10.13 -7.01 -12.66
C ASN A 127 10.86 -8.21 -12.03
N PHE A 128 10.30 -8.75 -10.94
CA PHE A 128 10.83 -9.91 -10.27
C PHE A 128 9.73 -10.77 -9.63
N ILE A 129 10.07 -12.03 -9.34
CA ILE A 129 9.20 -12.99 -8.67
C ILE A 129 9.89 -13.48 -7.39
N ILE A 130 9.10 -13.66 -6.34
CA ILE A 130 9.47 -14.41 -5.14
C ILE A 130 8.46 -15.54 -4.91
N THR A 131 8.90 -16.63 -4.30
CA THR A 131 8.06 -17.81 -4.05
C THR A 131 8.16 -18.27 -2.61
N ALA A 132 7.08 -18.89 -2.10
CA ALA A 132 7.06 -19.52 -0.80
C ALA A 132 6.10 -20.71 -0.77
N LYS A 133 6.30 -21.63 0.18
CA LYS A 133 5.35 -22.70 0.50
C LYS A 133 4.35 -22.27 1.57
N ASN A 134 4.75 -21.35 2.43
CA ASN A 134 3.91 -20.74 3.46
C ASN A 134 3.78 -19.24 3.17
N PRO A 135 2.58 -18.66 3.16
CA PRO A 135 2.39 -17.23 2.87
C PRO A 135 3.04 -16.30 3.90
N SER A 136 3.23 -16.74 5.16
CA SER A 136 4.01 -15.98 6.14
C SER A 136 5.53 -16.07 5.93
N GLY A 137 5.99 -16.88 4.95
CA GLY A 137 7.41 -17.07 4.63
C GLY A 137 8.03 -18.36 5.18
N PRO A 138 9.36 -18.55 5.04
CA PRO A 138 10.26 -17.61 4.38
C PRO A 138 10.07 -17.58 2.85
N TRP A 139 10.08 -16.38 2.28
CA TRP A 139 10.04 -16.18 0.83
C TRP A 139 11.43 -16.33 0.23
N SER A 140 11.49 -16.74 -1.04
CA SER A 140 12.74 -16.86 -1.79
C SER A 140 13.44 -15.50 -1.97
N LYS A 141 14.68 -15.52 -2.43
CA LYS A 141 15.31 -14.34 -3.03
C LYS A 141 14.58 -13.98 -4.32
N PRO A 142 14.62 -12.68 -4.72
CA PRO A 142 14.03 -12.23 -5.98
C PRO A 142 14.66 -12.91 -7.20
N TYR A 143 13.81 -13.45 -8.06
CA TYR A 143 14.17 -13.90 -9.41
C TYR A 143 13.80 -12.78 -10.39
N ILE A 144 14.82 -12.10 -10.91
CA ILE A 144 14.62 -11.00 -11.87
C ILE A 144 14.15 -11.57 -13.20
N ILE A 145 13.13 -10.98 -13.79
CA ILE A 145 12.60 -11.34 -15.11
C ILE A 145 13.22 -10.40 -16.13
N GLU A 146 14.34 -10.84 -16.69
CA GLU A 146 15.07 -10.04 -17.67
C GLU A 146 14.25 -9.85 -18.96
N GLY A 147 14.26 -8.63 -19.49
CA GLY A 147 13.55 -8.27 -20.72
C GLY A 147 12.03 -8.05 -20.55
N ALA A 148 11.52 -8.00 -19.33
CA ALA A 148 10.15 -7.62 -19.04
C ALA A 148 10.07 -6.10 -18.82
N PRO A 149 9.53 -5.30 -19.77
CA PRO A 149 9.39 -3.86 -19.61
C PRO A 149 8.19 -3.50 -18.74
N GLY A 150 8.17 -2.25 -18.27
CA GLY A 150 7.04 -1.64 -17.57
C GLY A 150 6.84 -2.14 -16.14
N ILE A 151 5.65 -1.94 -15.66
CA ILE A 151 5.26 -2.19 -14.26
C ILE A 151 4.03 -3.11 -14.18
N ASP A 152 3.58 -3.36 -12.94
CA ASP A 152 2.33 -4.03 -12.57
C ASP A 152 2.19 -5.43 -13.20
N PRO A 153 3.14 -6.33 -12.96
CA PRO A 153 3.12 -7.63 -13.60
C PRO A 153 2.10 -8.58 -12.96
N ASP A 154 1.49 -9.44 -13.77
CA ASP A 154 0.75 -10.63 -13.33
C ASP A 154 1.39 -11.90 -13.89
N ILE A 155 1.09 -13.03 -13.25
CA ILE A 155 1.45 -14.38 -13.70
C ILE A 155 0.19 -15.25 -13.75
N PHE A 156 -0.14 -15.76 -14.93
CA PHE A 156 -1.31 -16.59 -15.16
C PHE A 156 -0.91 -18.04 -15.48
N PHE A 157 -1.47 -18.99 -14.73
CA PHE A 157 -1.28 -20.44 -14.93
C PHE A 157 -2.46 -21.01 -15.71
N ASP A 158 -2.29 -21.20 -17.00
CA ASP A 158 -3.36 -21.70 -17.86
C ASP A 158 -3.56 -23.23 -17.76
N ASP A 159 -4.77 -23.70 -18.03
CA ASP A 159 -5.16 -25.11 -18.01
C ASP A 159 -4.42 -25.94 -19.07
N ASN A 160 -3.95 -25.29 -20.14
CA ASN A 160 -3.12 -25.93 -21.17
C ASN A 160 -1.70 -26.28 -20.68
N GLY A 161 -1.36 -25.93 -19.43
CA GLY A 161 -0.08 -26.15 -18.80
C GLY A 161 0.98 -25.10 -19.09
N LYS A 162 0.67 -24.09 -19.89
CA LYS A 162 1.52 -22.92 -20.08
C LYS A 162 1.36 -21.91 -18.95
N VAL A 163 2.38 -21.10 -18.77
CA VAL A 163 2.33 -19.98 -17.83
C VAL A 163 2.63 -18.70 -18.59
N TYR A 164 1.83 -17.68 -18.34
CA TYR A 164 1.94 -16.39 -19.02
C TYR A 164 2.31 -15.30 -18.02
N PHE A 165 3.21 -14.44 -18.45
CA PHE A 165 3.54 -13.20 -17.80
C PHE A 165 2.83 -12.09 -18.55
N THR A 166 2.19 -11.17 -17.81
CA THR A 166 1.64 -9.93 -18.37
C THR A 166 2.14 -8.72 -17.60
N GLY A 167 2.11 -7.58 -18.23
CA GLY A 167 2.51 -6.29 -17.65
C GLY A 167 2.13 -5.17 -18.61
N THR A 168 2.61 -3.96 -18.33
CA THR A 168 2.36 -2.80 -19.18
C THR A 168 3.66 -2.28 -19.80
N HIS A 169 3.58 -1.52 -20.89
CA HIS A 169 4.70 -0.86 -21.54
C HIS A 169 4.31 0.49 -22.15
N SER A 170 5.29 1.24 -22.62
CA SER A 170 5.02 2.49 -23.33
C SER A 170 4.29 2.25 -24.66
N PRO A 171 3.27 3.04 -24.99
CA PRO A 171 2.54 2.91 -26.24
C PRO A 171 3.46 2.95 -27.48
N GLY A 172 3.21 2.01 -28.39
CA GLY A 172 3.93 1.91 -29.66
C GLY A 172 5.35 1.32 -29.59
N ASP A 173 5.89 1.02 -28.40
CA ASP A 173 7.17 0.34 -28.22
C ASP A 173 7.09 -0.71 -27.11
N MET A 174 6.84 -1.96 -27.50
CA MET A 174 6.69 -3.09 -26.58
C MET A 174 7.95 -3.48 -25.81
N ASN A 175 9.07 -2.80 -26.02
CA ASN A 175 10.33 -3.01 -25.29
C ASN A 175 10.69 -1.82 -24.40
N ALA A 176 9.97 -0.71 -24.50
CA ALA A 176 10.21 0.47 -23.69
C ALA A 176 9.50 0.39 -22.34
N ASN A 177 10.20 0.77 -21.28
CA ASN A 177 9.60 0.95 -19.97
C ASN A 177 8.55 2.06 -20.00
N GLY A 178 7.42 1.84 -19.37
CA GLY A 178 6.32 2.79 -19.31
C GLY A 178 5.00 2.13 -18.96
N ILE A 179 3.92 2.86 -19.15
CA ILE A 179 2.53 2.42 -18.96
C ILE A 179 1.70 2.86 -20.17
N GLY A 180 0.66 2.11 -20.52
CA GLY A 180 -0.29 2.49 -21.56
C GLY A 180 -0.79 1.37 -22.46
N GLU A 181 0.00 0.33 -22.67
CA GLU A 181 -0.40 -0.85 -23.44
C GLU A 181 -0.09 -2.12 -22.66
N ILE A 182 -1.02 -3.07 -22.66
CA ILE A 182 -0.86 -4.35 -21.96
C ILE A 182 -0.27 -5.39 -22.90
N TRP A 183 0.74 -6.10 -22.42
CA TRP A 183 1.37 -7.18 -23.15
C TRP A 183 1.32 -8.50 -22.42
N ILE A 184 1.38 -9.60 -23.18
CA ILE A 184 1.43 -10.98 -22.69
C ILE A 184 2.60 -11.71 -23.37
N GLN A 185 3.31 -12.54 -22.62
CA GLN A 185 4.35 -13.42 -23.11
C GLN A 185 4.43 -14.70 -22.27
N GLU A 186 4.69 -15.84 -22.87
CA GLU A 186 4.90 -17.10 -22.14
C GLU A 186 6.18 -17.03 -21.29
N ILE A 187 6.15 -17.62 -20.07
CA ILE A 187 7.28 -17.66 -19.15
C ILE A 187 7.61 -19.11 -18.73
N ASP A 188 8.89 -19.49 -18.82
CA ASP A 188 9.43 -20.71 -18.22
C ASP A 188 9.70 -20.47 -16.72
N ILE A 189 8.78 -20.90 -15.86
CA ILE A 189 8.89 -20.71 -14.39
C ILE A 189 9.97 -21.56 -13.72
N LYS A 190 10.57 -22.52 -14.42
CA LYS A 190 11.72 -23.27 -13.89
C LYS A 190 13.03 -22.49 -14.06
N LYS A 191 13.08 -21.64 -15.07
CA LYS A 191 14.24 -20.80 -15.41
C LYS A 191 14.02 -19.33 -15.15
N TRP A 192 12.78 -18.93 -14.84
CA TRP A 192 12.35 -17.53 -14.68
C TRP A 192 12.69 -16.69 -15.91
N LYS A 193 12.36 -17.21 -17.09
CA LYS A 193 12.74 -16.61 -18.37
C LYS A 193 11.53 -16.52 -19.29
N LEU A 194 11.33 -15.34 -19.88
CA LEU A 194 10.36 -15.14 -20.96
C LEU A 194 10.76 -15.98 -22.19
N ILE A 195 9.78 -16.62 -22.82
CA ILE A 195 9.95 -17.46 -24.00
C ILE A 195 8.91 -17.10 -25.06
N GLY A 196 9.24 -17.37 -26.33
CA GLY A 196 8.36 -17.01 -27.46
C GLY A 196 8.29 -15.50 -27.69
N ASN A 197 7.27 -15.09 -28.43
CA ASN A 197 7.04 -13.70 -28.79
C ASN A 197 6.21 -12.97 -27.72
N ARG A 198 6.48 -11.69 -27.55
CA ARG A 198 5.62 -10.77 -26.80
C ARG A 198 4.49 -10.28 -27.70
N HIS A 199 3.30 -10.16 -27.14
CA HIS A 199 2.11 -9.68 -27.83
C HIS A 199 1.50 -8.53 -27.04
N THR A 200 1.31 -7.38 -27.68
CA THR A 200 0.43 -6.33 -27.15
C THR A 200 -0.99 -6.79 -27.39
N VAL A 201 -1.82 -6.79 -26.35
CA VAL A 201 -3.16 -7.39 -26.40
C VAL A 201 -4.28 -6.38 -26.17
N TRP A 202 -3.99 -5.28 -25.48
CA TRP A 202 -4.98 -4.22 -25.23
C TRP A 202 -4.31 -2.91 -24.79
N ASP A 203 -4.85 -1.79 -25.28
CA ASP A 203 -4.40 -0.42 -24.94
C ASP A 203 -5.42 0.33 -24.07
N GLY A 204 -6.51 -0.36 -23.67
CA GLY A 204 -7.58 0.23 -22.87
C GLY A 204 -8.61 0.99 -23.71
N ILE A 205 -9.38 1.88 -23.06
CA ILE A 205 -10.52 2.58 -23.67
C ILE A 205 -10.28 4.10 -23.72
N PHE A 206 -9.68 4.68 -22.68
CA PHE A 206 -9.54 6.14 -22.55
C PHE A 206 -8.16 6.66 -22.97
N GLY A 207 -7.29 5.78 -23.46
CA GLY A 207 -5.98 6.15 -24.04
C GLY A 207 -4.98 6.77 -23.05
N CYS A 208 -5.18 6.56 -21.74
CA CYS A 208 -4.23 7.05 -20.74
C CYS A 208 -3.99 6.01 -19.64
N CYS A 209 -2.72 5.65 -19.52
CA CYS A 209 -2.20 5.03 -18.30
C CYS A 209 -2.84 3.67 -18.00
N THR A 210 -3.03 2.84 -19.03
CA THR A 210 -3.50 1.47 -18.87
C THR A 210 -2.44 0.65 -18.15
N GLU A 211 -2.78 0.15 -16.95
CA GLU A 211 -1.87 -0.49 -16.00
C GLU A 211 -2.61 -1.55 -15.16
N GLY A 212 -1.91 -2.26 -14.27
CA GLY A 212 -2.51 -3.21 -13.33
C GLY A 212 -3.24 -4.37 -13.99
N PRO A 213 -2.68 -5.06 -15.01
CA PRO A 213 -3.38 -6.14 -15.69
C PRO A 213 -3.50 -7.39 -14.81
N HIS A 214 -4.70 -7.99 -14.77
CA HIS A 214 -4.93 -9.33 -14.23
C HIS A 214 -5.70 -10.18 -15.23
N ILE A 215 -5.26 -11.43 -15.42
CA ILE A 215 -5.89 -12.39 -16.32
C ILE A 215 -6.68 -13.42 -15.51
N TYR A 216 -7.92 -13.66 -15.95
CA TYR A 216 -8.80 -14.71 -15.42
C TYR A 216 -9.29 -15.58 -16.57
N LYS A 217 -9.62 -16.84 -16.26
CA LYS A 217 -10.27 -17.74 -17.20
C LYS A 217 -11.57 -18.25 -16.60
N GLU A 218 -12.67 -17.67 -17.05
CA GLU A 218 -13.99 -17.94 -16.53
C GLU A 218 -15.01 -18.08 -17.67
N HIS A 219 -16.04 -18.88 -17.48
CA HIS A 219 -17.12 -19.05 -18.46
C HIS A 219 -16.64 -19.40 -19.87
N GLY A 220 -15.48 -20.06 -20.01
CA GLY A 220 -14.88 -20.41 -21.29
C GLY A 220 -14.13 -19.28 -22.00
N LEU A 221 -13.97 -18.12 -21.37
CA LEU A 221 -13.29 -16.94 -21.89
C LEU A 221 -12.11 -16.54 -21.02
N TYR A 222 -11.17 -15.82 -21.62
CA TYR A 222 -10.12 -15.09 -20.91
C TYR A 222 -10.58 -13.65 -20.68
N TYR A 223 -10.49 -13.20 -19.45
CA TYR A 223 -10.80 -11.83 -19.06
C TYR A 223 -9.50 -11.10 -18.70
N LEU A 224 -9.38 -9.88 -19.21
CA LEU A 224 -8.29 -8.97 -18.89
C LEU A 224 -8.87 -7.78 -18.14
N LEU A 225 -8.56 -7.72 -16.84
CA LEU A 225 -8.90 -6.61 -15.95
C LEU A 225 -7.72 -5.64 -15.94
N VAL A 226 -7.97 -4.33 -16.02
CA VAL A 226 -6.92 -3.29 -15.98
C VAL A 226 -7.39 -2.06 -15.21
N ALA A 227 -6.44 -1.23 -14.80
CA ALA A 227 -6.69 0.11 -14.31
C ALA A 227 -6.41 1.13 -15.43
N GLU A 228 -7.15 2.24 -15.42
CA GLU A 228 -6.95 3.39 -16.32
C GLU A 228 -7.13 4.73 -15.62
N GLY A 229 -6.70 5.81 -16.27
CA GLY A 229 -6.90 7.18 -15.84
C GLY A 229 -5.90 7.65 -14.81
N GLY A 230 -4.88 6.83 -14.50
CA GLY A 230 -3.87 7.09 -13.48
C GLY A 230 -4.45 7.13 -12.06
N THR A 231 -3.60 7.19 -11.04
CA THR A 231 -3.95 7.05 -9.62
C THR A 231 -4.69 8.25 -8.99
N GLY A 232 -5.21 9.16 -9.82
CA GLY A 232 -5.97 10.36 -9.42
C GLY A 232 -7.48 10.16 -9.45
N LYS A 233 -8.22 11.27 -9.46
CA LYS A 233 -9.70 11.27 -9.48
C LYS A 233 -10.32 10.61 -10.72
N ASN A 234 -9.56 10.47 -11.81
CA ASN A 234 -9.99 9.79 -13.03
C ASN A 234 -9.79 8.27 -13.00
N HIS A 235 -9.21 7.74 -11.92
CA HIS A 235 -8.90 6.32 -11.79
C HIS A 235 -10.14 5.44 -11.97
N ALA A 236 -9.98 4.33 -12.66
CA ALA A 236 -11.08 3.45 -13.00
C ALA A 236 -10.58 2.02 -13.24
N VAL A 237 -11.50 1.06 -13.17
CA VAL A 237 -11.28 -0.36 -13.52
C VAL A 237 -12.01 -0.65 -14.81
N MET A 238 -11.30 -1.21 -15.79
CA MET A 238 -11.82 -1.67 -17.07
C MET A 238 -11.67 -3.17 -17.20
N ILE A 239 -12.49 -3.78 -18.03
CA ILE A 239 -12.40 -5.21 -18.34
C ILE A 239 -12.76 -5.47 -19.80
N ALA A 240 -12.05 -6.42 -20.40
CA ALA A 240 -12.33 -6.96 -21.72
C ALA A 240 -12.25 -8.49 -21.67
N ALA A 241 -12.82 -9.19 -22.67
CA ALA A 241 -12.82 -10.64 -22.73
C ALA A 241 -12.47 -11.15 -24.12
N SER A 242 -11.88 -12.34 -24.20
CA SER A 242 -11.48 -13.01 -25.43
C SER A 242 -11.62 -14.52 -25.34
N GLU A 243 -11.83 -15.18 -26.47
CA GLU A 243 -11.76 -16.64 -26.59
C GLU A 243 -10.31 -17.15 -26.59
N ASP A 244 -9.33 -16.30 -26.95
CA ASP A 244 -7.91 -16.59 -26.95
C ASP A 244 -7.17 -15.66 -25.98
N ILE A 245 -6.21 -16.20 -25.23
CA ILE A 245 -5.42 -15.41 -24.27
C ILE A 245 -4.61 -14.27 -24.93
N LEU A 246 -4.28 -14.41 -26.18
CA LEU A 246 -3.59 -13.40 -26.98
C LEU A 246 -4.55 -12.43 -27.70
N GLY A 247 -5.85 -12.57 -27.48
CA GLY A 247 -6.86 -11.69 -28.07
C GLY A 247 -7.36 -12.14 -29.45
N PRO A 248 -8.14 -11.29 -30.15
CA PRO A 248 -8.52 -9.95 -29.75
C PRO A 248 -9.46 -9.92 -28.55
N TYR A 249 -9.30 -8.92 -27.67
CA TYR A 249 -10.17 -8.70 -26.53
C TYR A 249 -11.33 -7.78 -26.88
N GLU A 250 -12.55 -8.24 -26.63
CA GLU A 250 -13.78 -7.47 -26.79
C GLU A 250 -14.11 -6.71 -25.51
N GLU A 251 -14.33 -5.41 -25.62
CA GLU A 251 -14.58 -4.53 -24.48
C GLU A 251 -15.96 -4.77 -23.85
N ASN A 252 -16.04 -4.68 -22.54
CA ASN A 252 -17.31 -4.60 -21.85
C ASN A 252 -17.97 -3.23 -22.11
N GLN A 253 -19.17 -3.23 -22.70
CA GLN A 253 -19.92 -1.99 -23.00
C GLN A 253 -20.33 -1.20 -21.73
N ARG A 254 -20.16 -1.79 -20.53
CA ARG A 254 -20.41 -1.13 -19.24
C ARG A 254 -19.14 -0.51 -18.63
N ASN A 255 -18.01 -0.54 -19.33
CA ASN A 255 -16.78 0.09 -18.83
C ASN A 255 -16.96 1.60 -18.61
N PRO A 256 -16.38 2.15 -17.53
CA PRO A 256 -15.64 1.48 -16.45
C PRO A 256 -16.57 0.67 -15.53
N ILE A 257 -16.13 -0.53 -15.12
CA ILE A 257 -16.90 -1.37 -14.19
C ILE A 257 -16.80 -0.91 -12.74
N LEU A 258 -15.77 -0.11 -12.41
CA LEU A 258 -15.64 0.57 -11.12
C LEU A 258 -14.92 1.91 -11.32
N THR A 259 -15.50 2.98 -10.80
CA THR A 259 -14.87 4.30 -10.68
C THR A 259 -15.68 5.19 -9.73
N THR A 260 -15.02 6.19 -9.15
CA THR A 260 -15.66 7.23 -8.35
C THR A 260 -15.62 8.61 -9.01
N ARG A 261 -15.08 8.74 -10.23
CA ARG A 261 -14.89 10.02 -10.94
C ARG A 261 -16.18 10.79 -11.23
N HIS A 262 -17.31 10.10 -11.25
CA HIS A 262 -18.65 10.68 -11.50
C HIS A 262 -19.41 11.02 -10.20
N LEU A 263 -18.82 10.70 -9.03
CA LEU A 263 -19.44 11.00 -7.74
C LEU A 263 -19.07 12.40 -7.26
N SER A 264 -19.83 12.91 -6.29
CA SER A 264 -19.53 14.18 -5.62
C SER A 264 -18.13 14.16 -4.99
N ASN A 265 -17.46 15.32 -4.99
CA ASN A 265 -16.21 15.50 -4.26
C ASN A 265 -16.35 15.30 -2.73
N GLU A 266 -17.57 15.31 -2.22
CA GLU A 266 -17.89 15.02 -0.82
C GLU A 266 -18.12 13.53 -0.54
N TYR A 267 -18.07 12.67 -1.58
CA TYR A 267 -18.23 11.24 -1.36
C TYR A 267 -17.06 10.71 -0.52
N PHE A 268 -17.34 9.77 0.39
CA PHE A 268 -16.36 9.34 1.42
C PHE A 268 -15.08 8.70 0.85
N VAL A 269 -15.06 8.31 -0.42
CA VAL A 269 -13.92 7.71 -1.12
C VAL A 269 -13.80 8.26 -2.53
N ASN A 270 -12.58 8.46 -2.99
CA ASN A 270 -12.26 8.85 -4.37
C ASN A 270 -11.10 8.02 -4.94
N SER A 271 -10.77 8.24 -6.23
CA SER A 271 -9.62 7.61 -6.90
C SER A 271 -9.64 6.08 -6.88
N THR A 272 -10.81 5.45 -6.94
CA THR A 272 -10.95 3.99 -6.94
C THR A 272 -10.49 3.38 -8.26
N GLY A 273 -9.67 2.35 -8.18
CA GLY A 273 -9.10 1.65 -9.32
C GLY A 273 -8.15 0.54 -8.89
N HIS A 274 -7.34 0.03 -9.79
CA HIS A 274 -6.31 -0.99 -9.56
C HIS A 274 -6.86 -2.13 -8.69
N ALA A 275 -7.61 -3.04 -9.31
CA ALA A 275 -8.43 -4.04 -8.64
C ALA A 275 -7.99 -5.46 -8.98
N ASP A 276 -8.29 -6.40 -8.09
CA ASP A 276 -8.19 -7.84 -8.31
C ASP A 276 -9.50 -8.52 -7.88
N MET A 277 -9.84 -9.67 -8.45
CA MET A 277 -11.11 -10.37 -8.24
C MET A 277 -10.89 -11.74 -7.60
N ILE A 278 -11.86 -12.17 -6.79
CA ILE A 278 -11.81 -13.46 -6.11
C ILE A 278 -13.18 -14.15 -6.08
N GLU A 279 -13.18 -15.46 -6.35
CA GLU A 279 -14.33 -16.33 -6.18
C GLU A 279 -14.32 -17.00 -4.81
N LEU A 280 -15.47 -17.02 -4.14
CA LEU A 280 -15.72 -17.80 -2.94
C LEU A 280 -16.05 -19.26 -3.28
N GLU A 281 -16.01 -20.14 -2.31
CA GLU A 281 -16.36 -21.56 -2.50
C GLU A 281 -17.81 -21.77 -2.98
N ASP A 282 -18.72 -20.87 -2.59
CA ASP A 282 -20.13 -20.90 -2.96
C ASP A 282 -20.45 -20.22 -4.31
N GLY A 283 -19.43 -19.82 -5.06
CA GLY A 283 -19.56 -19.21 -6.39
C GLY A 283 -19.87 -17.70 -6.37
N ARG A 284 -19.93 -17.06 -5.19
CA ARG A 284 -20.02 -15.60 -5.11
C ARG A 284 -18.67 -14.97 -5.41
N TRP A 285 -18.69 -13.81 -6.03
CA TRP A 285 -17.49 -13.08 -6.42
C TRP A 285 -17.37 -11.76 -5.67
N TYR A 286 -16.15 -11.39 -5.38
CA TYR A 286 -15.79 -10.11 -4.77
C TYR A 286 -14.61 -9.47 -5.50
N MET A 287 -14.57 -8.15 -5.46
CA MET A 287 -13.45 -7.33 -5.98
C MET A 287 -12.80 -6.59 -4.82
N VAL A 288 -11.48 -6.63 -4.76
CA VAL A 288 -10.67 -5.70 -3.97
C VAL A 288 -10.15 -4.59 -4.89
N SER A 289 -10.12 -3.37 -4.41
CA SER A 289 -9.53 -2.24 -5.14
C SER A 289 -8.87 -1.26 -4.20
N LEU A 290 -7.99 -0.42 -4.73
CA LEU A 290 -7.55 0.75 -3.97
C LEU A 290 -8.58 1.88 -4.03
N GLY A 291 -8.52 2.77 -3.04
CA GLY A 291 -9.23 4.03 -3.00
C GLY A 291 -8.63 4.96 -1.95
N LYS A 292 -8.99 6.23 -1.97
CA LYS A 292 -8.56 7.23 -0.99
C LYS A 292 -9.76 7.71 -0.19
N ARG A 293 -9.72 7.61 1.15
CA ARG A 293 -10.75 8.24 1.98
C ARG A 293 -10.71 9.75 1.81
N ASN A 294 -11.89 10.34 1.66
CA ASN A 294 -12.04 11.78 1.48
C ASN A 294 -12.27 12.46 2.85
N ASP A 295 -11.25 12.46 3.70
CA ASP A 295 -11.34 12.99 5.05
C ASP A 295 -10.93 14.47 5.16
N LEU A 296 -10.25 15.01 4.13
CA LEU A 296 -9.68 16.36 4.12
C LEU A 296 -10.08 17.13 2.84
N ASP A 297 -11.38 17.35 2.63
CA ASP A 297 -11.93 18.14 1.52
C ASP A 297 -11.37 17.74 0.12
N GLY A 298 -11.36 16.45 -0.17
CA GLY A 298 -10.84 15.89 -1.43
C GLY A 298 -9.44 15.30 -1.34
N ASP A 299 -8.73 15.51 -0.24
CA ASP A 299 -7.44 14.92 0.06
C ASP A 299 -7.54 13.85 1.17
N ALA A 300 -6.54 12.97 1.23
CA ALA A 300 -6.47 11.89 2.21
C ALA A 300 -5.10 11.85 2.88
N ASN A 301 -5.08 11.74 4.21
CA ASN A 301 -3.84 11.58 4.97
C ASN A 301 -3.46 10.11 5.20
N MET A 302 -4.35 9.14 4.93
CA MET A 302 -4.07 7.71 5.02
C MET A 302 -3.51 7.11 3.73
N GLY A 303 -3.42 7.89 2.64
CA GLY A 303 -3.00 7.37 1.34
C GLY A 303 -4.07 6.52 0.66
N ARG A 304 -3.65 5.55 -0.14
CA ARG A 304 -4.53 4.58 -0.83
C ARG A 304 -4.74 3.37 0.08
N GLU A 305 -5.98 3.01 0.32
CA GLU A 305 -6.41 1.93 1.21
C GLU A 305 -7.09 0.82 0.40
N THR A 306 -7.29 -0.37 0.98
CA THR A 306 -7.93 -1.50 0.31
C THR A 306 -9.41 -1.59 0.65
N TYR A 307 -10.25 -1.65 -0.38
CA TYR A 307 -11.73 -1.73 -0.32
C TYR A 307 -12.22 -3.06 -0.87
N LEU A 308 -13.41 -3.49 -0.43
CA LEU A 308 -14.06 -4.72 -0.86
C LEU A 308 -15.47 -4.44 -1.38
N MET A 309 -15.81 -5.00 -2.52
CA MET A 309 -17.13 -4.90 -3.16
C MET A 309 -17.63 -6.27 -3.62
N PRO A 310 -18.94 -6.59 -3.45
CA PRO A 310 -19.53 -7.76 -4.07
C PRO A 310 -19.64 -7.59 -5.58
N MET A 311 -19.64 -8.70 -6.31
CA MET A 311 -19.80 -8.75 -7.76
C MET A 311 -20.84 -9.81 -8.15
N GLN A 312 -21.41 -9.65 -9.34
CA GLN A 312 -22.16 -10.69 -10.00
C GLN A 312 -21.90 -10.68 -11.51
N TRP A 313 -21.98 -11.86 -12.14
CA TRP A 313 -21.80 -11.99 -13.57
C TRP A 313 -23.11 -11.78 -14.31
N GLU A 314 -23.13 -10.93 -15.34
CA GLU A 314 -24.30 -10.64 -16.15
C GLU A 314 -23.98 -10.69 -17.64
N PRO A 315 -24.92 -11.13 -18.49
CA PRO A 315 -24.76 -11.10 -19.95
C PRO A 315 -24.72 -9.66 -20.46
N THR A 316 -23.70 -9.35 -21.26
CA THR A 316 -23.52 -8.05 -21.91
C THR A 316 -23.28 -8.26 -23.39
N ILE A 317 -23.92 -7.47 -24.24
CA ILE A 317 -23.69 -7.48 -25.70
C ILE A 317 -22.29 -6.86 -25.91
N VAL A 318 -21.43 -7.59 -26.60
CA VAL A 318 -20.09 -7.08 -26.98
C VAL A 318 -20.11 -6.51 -28.40
N LYS A 319 -20.80 -7.19 -29.33
CA LYS A 319 -20.97 -6.73 -30.69
C LYS A 319 -22.22 -7.36 -31.34
N TRP A 320 -22.58 -6.84 -32.49
CA TRP A 320 -23.61 -7.44 -33.36
C TRP A 320 -22.93 -8.15 -34.52
N GLU A 321 -23.30 -9.37 -34.78
CA GLU A 321 -22.78 -10.18 -35.89
C GLU A 321 -23.84 -10.40 -36.94
N GLN A 322 -23.48 -10.21 -38.22
CA GLN A 322 -24.37 -10.48 -39.32
C GLN A 322 -24.39 -11.98 -39.60
N VAL A 323 -25.51 -12.64 -39.30
CA VAL A 323 -25.69 -14.08 -39.49
C VAL A 323 -26.33 -14.42 -40.85
N SER A 324 -26.97 -13.43 -41.51
CA SER A 324 -27.45 -13.48 -42.89
C SER A 324 -27.59 -12.06 -43.46
N GLU A 325 -27.90 -11.90 -44.76
CA GLU A 325 -28.04 -10.57 -45.43
C GLU A 325 -28.92 -9.60 -44.65
N ASP A 326 -30.03 -10.09 -44.06
CA ASP A 326 -31.04 -9.26 -43.39
C ASP A 326 -31.11 -9.50 -41.86
N ARG A 327 -30.19 -10.29 -41.28
CA ARG A 327 -30.28 -10.68 -39.86
C ARG A 327 -29.00 -10.46 -39.12
N TRP A 328 -29.09 -9.69 -38.04
CA TRP A 328 -28.05 -9.46 -37.07
C TRP A 328 -28.40 -10.10 -35.73
N GLU A 329 -27.44 -10.75 -35.09
CA GLU A 329 -27.60 -11.31 -33.75
C GLU A 329 -26.54 -10.72 -32.82
N PRO A 330 -26.90 -10.46 -31.54
CA PRO A 330 -25.94 -9.95 -30.58
C PRO A 330 -25.07 -11.07 -30.05
N LEU A 331 -23.76 -10.93 -30.20
CA LEU A 331 -22.80 -11.71 -29.42
C LEU A 331 -22.79 -11.19 -27.97
N ARG A 332 -22.97 -12.09 -27.02
CA ARG A 332 -23.00 -11.77 -25.59
C ARG A 332 -21.94 -12.57 -24.85
N TYR A 333 -21.18 -11.87 -23.99
CA TYR A 333 -20.32 -12.47 -22.97
C TYR A 333 -20.89 -12.19 -21.59
N LEU A 334 -20.55 -13.01 -20.62
CA LEU A 334 -20.78 -12.71 -19.21
C LEU A 334 -19.69 -11.74 -18.75
N PHE A 335 -20.06 -10.64 -18.13
CA PHE A 335 -19.12 -9.70 -17.53
C PHE A 335 -19.46 -9.41 -16.07
N PRO A 336 -18.46 -9.11 -15.21
CA PRO A 336 -18.73 -8.75 -13.84
C PRO A 336 -19.38 -7.37 -13.74
N VAL A 337 -20.39 -7.28 -12.89
CA VAL A 337 -21.02 -6.04 -12.42
C VAL A 337 -20.60 -5.85 -10.97
N VAL A 338 -19.81 -4.82 -10.71
CA VAL A 338 -19.28 -4.51 -9.38
C VAL A 338 -20.30 -3.72 -8.58
N ALA A 339 -20.50 -4.07 -7.31
CA ALA A 339 -21.49 -3.49 -6.42
C ALA A 339 -22.88 -3.40 -7.11
N PRO A 340 -23.49 -4.54 -7.53
CA PRO A 340 -24.61 -4.59 -8.49
C PRO A 340 -25.84 -3.79 -8.07
N LEU A 341 -26.01 -3.48 -6.78
CA LEU A 341 -27.12 -2.68 -6.28
C LEU A 341 -26.88 -1.18 -6.35
N THR A 342 -25.62 -0.73 -6.34
CA THR A 342 -25.29 0.69 -6.18
C THR A 342 -24.30 1.22 -7.22
N GLY A 343 -23.52 0.35 -7.86
CA GLY A 343 -22.52 0.69 -8.88
C GLY A 343 -21.30 1.45 -8.33
N LYS A 344 -21.09 1.44 -7.01
CA LYS A 344 -20.02 2.21 -6.37
C LYS A 344 -19.53 1.57 -5.08
N VAL A 345 -18.35 1.95 -4.62
CA VAL A 345 -17.85 1.56 -3.29
C VAL A 345 -18.75 2.14 -2.22
N GLU A 346 -19.28 1.31 -1.34
CA GLU A 346 -20.10 1.72 -0.20
C GLU A 346 -19.29 1.65 1.09
N ARG A 347 -19.55 2.61 2.01
CA ARG A 347 -18.92 2.60 3.33
C ARG A 347 -19.39 1.42 4.18
N PHE A 348 -20.68 1.07 4.06
CA PHE A 348 -21.30 -0.07 4.74
C PHE A 348 -21.79 -1.06 3.68
N THR A 349 -21.19 -2.23 3.66
CA THR A 349 -21.47 -3.28 2.67
C THR A 349 -21.90 -4.55 3.39
N PRO A 350 -22.88 -5.31 2.89
CA PRO A 350 -23.29 -6.58 3.50
C PRO A 350 -22.11 -7.53 3.69
N LEU A 351 -22.06 -8.19 4.86
CA LEU A 351 -21.01 -9.15 5.18
C LEU A 351 -20.96 -10.29 4.14
N PRO A 352 -19.76 -10.69 3.68
CA PRO A 352 -19.61 -11.89 2.85
C PRO A 352 -20.12 -13.16 3.55
N TYR A 353 -19.91 -13.27 4.85
CA TYR A 353 -20.39 -14.34 5.71
C TYR A 353 -21.18 -13.73 6.88
N ALA A 354 -22.50 -13.99 6.91
CA ALA A 354 -23.42 -13.34 7.85
C ALA A 354 -23.11 -13.65 9.32
N ASP A 355 -22.50 -14.80 9.59
CA ASP A 355 -22.10 -15.29 10.91
C ASP A 355 -20.71 -14.82 11.37
N LYS A 356 -19.98 -14.08 10.50
CA LYS A 356 -18.62 -13.58 10.78
C LYS A 356 -18.61 -12.05 10.81
N PRO A 357 -18.92 -11.42 11.96
CA PRO A 357 -18.91 -9.97 12.07
C PRO A 357 -17.49 -9.40 11.93
N GLN A 358 -17.39 -8.17 11.45
CA GLN A 358 -16.13 -7.44 11.43
C GLN A 358 -15.72 -7.01 12.84
N TYR A 359 -14.47 -7.28 13.21
CA TYR A 359 -13.87 -6.85 14.47
C TYR A 359 -12.92 -5.69 14.22
N ILE A 360 -13.19 -4.56 14.85
CA ILE A 360 -12.33 -3.38 14.74
C ILE A 360 -11.57 -3.23 16.05
N ASN A 361 -10.29 -3.62 16.05
CA ASN A 361 -9.37 -3.34 17.16
C ASN A 361 -8.43 -2.20 16.76
N ASN A 362 -8.63 -1.06 17.39
CA ASN A 362 -7.97 0.17 17.03
C ASN A 362 -6.89 0.60 18.05
N THR A 363 -6.60 -0.22 19.07
CA THR A 363 -5.57 0.10 20.07
C THR A 363 -4.33 -0.75 19.86
N VAL A 364 -3.19 -0.09 19.79
CA VAL A 364 -1.87 -0.72 19.69
C VAL A 364 -1.03 -0.28 20.88
N VAL A 365 -0.46 -1.24 21.58
CA VAL A 365 0.52 -1.01 22.64
C VAL A 365 1.75 -1.86 22.30
N ASP A 366 2.93 -1.25 22.33
CA ASP A 366 4.20 -1.96 22.19
C ASP A 366 5.10 -1.58 23.38
N ASP A 367 5.44 -2.55 24.19
CA ASP A 367 6.33 -2.37 25.32
C ASP A 367 7.79 -2.77 25.04
N PHE A 368 8.06 -3.23 23.80
CA PHE A 368 9.36 -3.66 23.31
C PHE A 368 10.03 -4.72 24.20
N LEU A 369 9.25 -5.63 24.78
CA LEU A 369 9.75 -6.75 25.57
C LEU A 369 9.96 -8.03 24.75
N ASP A 370 9.35 -8.11 23.58
CA ASP A 370 9.51 -9.24 22.66
C ASP A 370 10.92 -9.25 22.04
N GLU A 371 11.37 -10.45 21.65
CA GLU A 371 12.68 -10.62 20.99
C GLU A 371 12.71 -10.01 19.58
N ASN A 372 11.56 -9.94 18.92
CA ASN A 372 11.40 -9.40 17.58
C ASN A 372 10.55 -8.14 17.61
N LEU A 373 10.86 -7.23 16.70
CA LEU A 373 10.02 -6.05 16.47
C LEU A 373 8.67 -6.50 15.90
N ASP A 374 7.57 -5.92 16.42
CA ASP A 374 6.22 -6.20 15.93
C ASP A 374 6.12 -5.96 14.42
N LEU A 375 5.41 -6.83 13.72
CA LEU A 375 5.28 -6.79 12.25
C LEU A 375 4.74 -5.45 11.72
N ARG A 376 4.04 -4.68 12.53
CA ARG A 376 3.48 -3.37 12.13
C ARG A 376 4.53 -2.27 11.99
N TRP A 377 5.73 -2.45 12.58
CA TRP A 377 6.81 -1.48 12.43
C TRP A 377 7.46 -1.59 11.05
N THR A 378 7.62 -0.44 10.40
CA THR A 378 8.27 -0.32 9.10
C THR A 378 9.36 0.74 9.13
N PHE A 379 10.41 0.52 8.35
CA PHE A 379 11.50 1.46 8.12
C PHE A 379 11.33 2.14 6.77
N VAL A 380 11.87 3.33 6.62
CA VAL A 380 12.09 3.93 5.31
C VAL A 380 13.40 3.39 4.77
N ARG A 381 13.33 2.55 3.73
CA ARG A 381 14.43 1.77 3.14
C ARG A 381 14.90 0.60 4.03
N VAL A 382 15.67 -0.30 3.44
CA VAL A 382 16.19 -1.47 4.15
C VAL A 382 17.20 -1.02 5.21
N PRO A 383 16.97 -1.29 6.49
CA PRO A 383 17.88 -0.84 7.56
C PRO A 383 19.24 -1.56 7.47
N GLU A 384 20.26 -0.97 8.05
CA GLU A 384 21.55 -1.63 8.27
C GLU A 384 21.47 -2.48 9.53
N GLU A 385 22.36 -3.48 9.65
CA GLU A 385 22.44 -4.41 10.79
C GLU A 385 22.36 -3.72 12.17
N LYS A 386 22.95 -2.54 12.32
CA LYS A 386 22.93 -1.76 13.57
C LYS A 386 22.04 -0.53 13.46
N THR A 387 20.81 -0.67 13.03
CA THR A 387 19.86 0.44 13.04
C THR A 387 19.09 0.52 14.36
N TYR A 388 18.78 -0.63 14.96
CA TYR A 388 18.07 -0.70 16.24
C TYR A 388 18.50 -1.90 17.10
N SER A 389 18.08 -1.90 18.37
CA SER A 389 18.20 -3.05 19.28
C SER A 389 17.01 -3.09 20.24
N LEU A 390 16.51 -4.30 20.50
CA LEU A 390 15.51 -4.60 21.54
C LEU A 390 16.18 -5.17 22.80
N SER A 391 17.40 -5.72 22.69
CA SER A 391 18.09 -6.42 23.79
C SER A 391 19.00 -5.53 24.64
N GLU A 392 19.55 -4.41 24.10
CA GLU A 392 20.46 -3.54 24.85
C GLU A 392 19.78 -2.77 25.98
N ASN A 393 18.50 -2.49 25.88
CA ASN A 393 17.70 -1.86 26.90
C ASN A 393 16.28 -2.45 26.87
N PRO A 394 16.04 -3.62 27.48
CA PRO A 394 14.74 -4.29 27.44
C PRO A 394 13.60 -3.38 27.90
N GLY A 395 12.49 -3.38 27.16
CA GLY A 395 11.37 -2.46 27.33
C GLY A 395 11.55 -1.12 26.61
N PHE A 396 12.54 -1.04 25.71
CA PHE A 396 12.76 0.11 24.83
C PHE A 396 13.24 -0.37 23.46
N LEU A 397 12.74 0.26 22.42
CA LEU A 397 13.36 0.22 21.11
C LEU A 397 14.52 1.22 21.09
N ARG A 398 15.76 0.72 21.10
CA ARG A 398 16.94 1.56 20.93
C ARG A 398 17.15 1.84 19.45
N LEU A 399 17.19 3.10 19.07
CA LEU A 399 17.57 3.54 17.72
C LEU A 399 18.98 4.15 17.76
N TYR A 400 19.84 3.78 16.81
CA TYR A 400 21.17 4.35 16.67
C TYR A 400 21.17 5.51 15.70
N SER A 401 21.54 6.70 16.16
CA SER A 401 21.57 7.89 15.31
C SER A 401 22.48 7.71 14.11
N LYS A 402 22.02 8.15 12.95
CA LYS A 402 22.76 8.15 11.69
C LYS A 402 23.04 9.58 11.24
N PRO A 403 24.19 9.83 10.57
CA PRO A 403 24.45 11.14 9.97
C PRO A 403 23.58 11.36 8.75
N GLY A 404 23.18 12.61 8.51
CA GLY A 404 22.40 13.02 7.34
C GLY A 404 21.07 13.65 7.71
N ILE A 405 20.31 13.99 6.69
CA ILE A 405 18.96 14.55 6.79
C ILE A 405 17.99 13.69 5.98
N ILE A 406 16.72 13.79 6.29
CA ILE A 406 15.67 12.95 5.68
C ILE A 406 15.68 13.03 4.14
N GLN A 407 16.03 14.18 3.58
CA GLN A 407 16.10 14.38 2.13
C GLN A 407 17.25 13.65 1.43
N ASP A 408 18.23 13.15 2.17
CA ASP A 408 19.41 12.47 1.59
C ASP A 408 19.09 11.10 0.98
N ARG A 409 17.86 10.59 1.14
CA ARG A 409 17.39 9.27 0.65
C ARG A 409 18.30 8.11 1.10
N LYS A 410 18.92 8.27 2.27
CA LYS A 410 19.78 7.27 2.92
C LYS A 410 18.99 6.41 3.89
N ARG A 411 19.69 5.54 4.58
CA ARG A 411 19.16 4.72 5.67
C ARG A 411 19.17 5.53 6.96
N PHE A 412 17.99 5.88 7.45
CA PHE A 412 17.81 6.63 8.70
C PHE A 412 17.35 5.71 9.82
N SER A 413 17.55 6.15 11.06
CA SER A 413 16.95 5.52 12.24
C SER A 413 15.51 6.03 12.42
N LEU A 414 14.68 5.76 11.43
CA LEU A 414 13.29 6.15 11.36
C LEU A 414 12.44 4.88 11.22
N VAL A 415 11.57 4.65 12.19
CA VAL A 415 10.65 3.51 12.23
C VAL A 415 9.25 3.98 12.57
N GLY A 416 8.23 3.44 11.94
CA GLY A 416 6.87 3.92 12.13
C GLY A 416 5.77 2.92 11.83
N PHE A 417 4.57 3.31 12.22
CA PHE A 417 3.31 2.63 11.89
C PHE A 417 2.57 3.37 10.79
N ARG A 418 1.79 2.62 9.99
CA ARG A 418 0.82 3.25 9.08
C ARG A 418 -0.31 3.89 9.87
N GLN A 419 -0.59 5.16 9.60
CA GLN A 419 -1.79 5.82 10.10
C GLN A 419 -3.02 5.15 9.48
N LYS A 420 -4.01 4.79 10.32
CA LYS A 420 -5.20 4.05 9.90
C LYS A 420 -6.48 4.88 9.97
N GLU A 421 -6.48 5.96 10.75
CA GLU A 421 -7.63 6.84 10.96
C GLU A 421 -7.20 8.30 11.00
N SER A 422 -8.13 9.20 10.67
CA SER A 422 -7.93 10.65 10.82
C SER A 422 -8.02 11.09 12.27
N ASP A 423 -8.87 10.42 13.06
CA ASP A 423 -9.00 10.66 14.51
C ASP A 423 -8.15 9.62 15.25
N PHE A 424 -7.05 10.04 15.87
CA PHE A 424 -6.18 9.15 16.63
C PHE A 424 -5.44 9.88 17.76
N GLU A 425 -4.95 9.12 18.72
CA GLU A 425 -3.92 9.55 19.67
C GLU A 425 -2.69 8.67 19.52
N PHE A 426 -1.50 9.30 19.43
CA PHE A 426 -0.22 8.62 19.42
C PHE A 426 0.64 9.16 20.55
N GLU A 427 1.21 8.27 21.38
CA GLU A 427 2.04 8.63 22.51
C GLU A 427 3.31 7.79 22.50
N VAL A 428 4.47 8.42 22.68
CA VAL A 428 5.75 7.75 22.79
C VAL A 428 6.56 8.32 23.93
N LYS A 429 7.15 7.41 24.72
CA LYS A 429 8.11 7.75 25.76
C LYS A 429 9.51 7.62 25.20
N ILE A 430 10.29 8.70 25.31
CA ILE A 430 11.62 8.83 24.75
C ILE A 430 12.63 9.05 25.88
N ASN A 431 13.73 8.28 25.86
CA ASN A 431 14.93 8.53 26.64
C ASN A 431 16.03 9.01 25.68
N PHE A 432 16.43 10.30 25.78
CA PHE A 432 17.33 10.92 24.83
C PHE A 432 18.23 11.96 25.49
N SER A 433 19.52 11.71 25.50
CA SER A 433 20.52 12.61 26.06
C SER A 433 21.74 12.75 25.14
N PRO A 434 21.64 13.52 24.06
CA PRO A 434 22.70 13.61 23.07
C PRO A 434 23.94 14.31 23.64
N GLU A 435 25.11 13.75 23.34
CA GLU A 435 26.39 14.37 23.69
C GLU A 435 26.68 15.57 22.79
N LYS A 436 26.37 15.49 21.53
CA LYS A 436 26.63 16.51 20.50
C LYS A 436 25.43 17.43 20.31
N ASP A 437 25.71 18.67 19.94
CA ASP A 437 24.69 19.62 19.49
C ASP A 437 24.09 19.22 18.16
N LYS A 438 22.83 19.60 17.93
CA LYS A 438 22.06 19.36 16.68
C LYS A 438 21.73 17.89 16.38
N VAL A 439 21.99 16.97 17.30
CA VAL A 439 21.38 15.65 17.23
C VAL A 439 19.96 15.76 17.75
N GLU A 440 19.03 15.13 17.09
CA GLU A 440 17.62 15.22 17.42
C GLU A 440 16.95 13.84 17.50
N SER A 441 15.92 13.72 18.33
CA SER A 441 15.07 12.55 18.44
C SER A 441 13.65 12.97 18.83
N GLY A 442 12.64 12.28 18.32
CA GLY A 442 11.24 12.63 18.58
C GLY A 442 10.26 11.83 17.76
N ILE A 443 9.15 12.46 17.43
CA ILE A 443 8.13 11.92 16.53
C ILE A 443 8.13 12.67 15.20
N ILE A 444 7.78 11.95 14.16
CA ILE A 444 7.64 12.50 12.83
C ILE A 444 6.33 12.01 12.19
N HIS A 445 5.60 12.92 11.55
CA HIS A 445 4.57 12.59 10.58
C HIS A 445 5.24 12.62 9.22
N TYR A 446 5.58 11.44 8.73
CA TYR A 446 6.34 11.27 7.50
C TYR A 446 5.40 10.80 6.38
N GLN A 447 5.38 11.55 5.30
CA GLN A 447 4.72 11.15 4.09
C GLN A 447 5.73 10.90 2.95
N LYS A 448 6.69 11.83 2.80
CA LYS A 448 7.75 11.79 1.78
C LYS A 448 8.98 12.54 2.28
N GLU A 449 10.14 12.34 1.65
CA GLU A 449 11.36 13.07 1.98
C GLU A 449 11.23 14.60 1.82
N TRP A 450 10.26 15.07 1.06
CA TRP A 450 9.99 16.52 0.90
C TRP A 450 8.67 16.97 1.53
N ASN A 451 7.97 16.09 2.27
CA ASN A 451 6.73 16.45 2.95
C ASN A 451 6.59 15.69 4.28
N TYR A 452 7.01 16.35 5.35
CA TYR A 452 6.97 15.78 6.70
C TYR A 452 6.94 16.87 7.78
N LEU A 453 6.50 16.48 8.97
CA LEU A 453 6.47 17.31 10.17
C LEU A 453 7.20 16.57 11.30
N THR A 454 8.18 17.22 11.93
CA THR A 454 8.87 16.68 13.10
C THR A 454 8.48 17.41 14.37
N ASN A 455 8.47 16.67 15.49
CA ASN A 455 8.46 17.22 16.85
C ASN A 455 9.59 16.54 17.61
N THR A 456 10.74 17.21 17.71
CA THR A 456 11.98 16.61 18.16
C THR A 456 12.59 17.37 19.33
N VAL A 457 13.22 16.62 20.22
CA VAL A 457 14.13 17.16 21.22
C VAL A 457 15.50 17.34 20.58
N THR A 458 16.09 18.52 20.73
CA THR A 458 17.45 18.81 20.28
C THR A 458 18.25 19.54 21.36
N LYS A 459 19.58 19.44 21.28
CA LYS A 459 20.50 20.13 22.17
C LYS A 459 21.22 21.24 21.43
N VAL A 460 21.28 22.41 22.04
CA VAL A 460 22.05 23.54 21.56
C VAL A 460 22.74 24.22 22.76
N LYS A 461 24.07 24.31 22.76
CA LYS A 461 24.87 24.99 23.81
C LYS A 461 24.43 24.61 25.24
N LYS A 462 24.39 23.31 25.53
CA LYS A 462 24.00 22.74 26.85
C LYS A 462 22.53 22.92 27.25
N LYS A 463 21.66 23.44 26.39
CA LYS A 463 20.23 23.57 26.64
C LYS A 463 19.46 22.63 25.73
N TYR A 464 18.37 22.07 26.24
CA TYR A 464 17.48 21.21 25.47
C TYR A 464 16.23 21.98 25.02
N TYR A 465 15.82 21.74 23.81
CA TYR A 465 14.66 22.37 23.19
C TYR A 465 13.75 21.31 22.59
N LEU A 466 12.46 21.54 22.67
CA LEU A 466 11.48 20.86 21.83
C LEU A 466 11.19 21.76 20.62
N GLU A 467 11.37 21.23 19.42
CA GLU A 467 11.20 21.96 18.18
C GLU A 467 10.18 21.24 17.29
N GLN A 468 9.30 22.03 16.65
CA GLN A 468 8.46 21.56 15.56
C GLN A 468 8.98 22.12 14.25
N ASN A 469 9.33 21.24 13.31
CA ASN A 469 9.84 21.61 12.00
C ASN A 469 8.96 21.03 10.90
N LEU A 470 8.60 21.86 9.93
CA LEU A 470 7.82 21.48 8.76
C LEU A 470 8.69 21.51 7.50
N LYS A 471 8.68 20.44 6.75
CA LYS A 471 9.15 20.36 5.36
C LYS A 471 7.96 20.24 4.44
N GLU A 472 7.81 21.18 3.52
CA GLU A 472 6.69 21.23 2.60
C GLU A 472 7.21 21.43 1.17
N LYS A 473 7.11 20.40 0.34
CA LYS A 473 7.53 20.41 -1.08
C LYS A 473 8.96 20.95 -1.27
N SER A 474 9.15 21.85 -2.20
CA SER A 474 10.44 22.49 -2.50
C SER A 474 10.87 23.59 -1.51
N LYS A 475 10.03 23.91 -0.52
CA LYS A 475 10.35 24.93 0.49
C LYS A 475 11.45 24.47 1.42
N GLU A 476 12.22 25.40 1.97
CA GLU A 476 13.15 25.12 3.08
C GLU A 476 12.42 24.60 4.30
N ILE A 477 13.15 23.90 5.19
CA ILE A 477 12.61 23.46 6.47
C ILE A 477 12.33 24.70 7.34
N VAL A 478 11.11 24.80 7.84
CA VAL A 478 10.68 25.92 8.69
C VAL A 478 10.43 25.42 10.10
N THR A 479 11.09 26.04 11.07
CA THR A 479 10.78 25.85 12.48
C THR A 479 9.51 26.63 12.84
N LEU A 480 8.43 25.92 13.07
CA LEU A 480 7.13 26.51 13.42
C LEU A 480 7.04 26.89 14.90
N LYS A 481 7.63 26.08 15.77
CA LYS A 481 7.62 26.30 17.22
C LYS A 481 8.93 25.77 17.83
N LYS A 482 9.42 26.49 18.82
CA LYS A 482 10.58 26.11 19.63
C LYS A 482 10.35 26.51 21.09
N THR A 483 10.61 25.59 22.01
CA THR A 483 10.52 25.87 23.43
C THR A 483 11.68 25.25 24.18
N ILE A 484 12.17 25.91 25.25
CA ILE A 484 13.22 25.37 26.12
C ILE A 484 12.59 24.37 27.09
N LEU A 485 13.19 23.20 27.22
CA LEU A 485 12.80 22.15 28.17
C LEU A 485 13.49 22.38 29.52
N LYS A 486 12.85 23.19 30.38
CA LYS A 486 13.39 23.43 31.74
C LYS A 486 13.21 22.17 32.59
N GLY A 487 14.26 21.72 33.26
CA GLY A 487 14.22 20.52 34.09
C GLY A 487 14.25 19.19 33.31
N TYR A 488 14.60 19.23 32.04
CA TYR A 488 14.79 18.02 31.25
C TYR A 488 15.93 17.16 31.78
N ASP A 489 15.64 15.92 32.12
CA ASP A 489 16.54 14.92 32.70
C ASP A 489 16.94 13.80 31.72
N GLY A 490 16.61 13.96 30.44
CA GLY A 490 16.78 12.93 29.41
C GLY A 490 15.52 12.13 29.11
N ASN A 491 14.40 12.38 29.81
CA ASN A 491 13.14 11.68 29.60
C ASN A 491 12.05 12.66 29.20
N ILE A 492 11.26 12.27 28.20
CA ILE A 492 10.10 13.01 27.74
C ILE A 492 9.04 12.04 27.20
N ILE A 493 7.79 12.38 27.39
CA ILE A 493 6.70 11.76 26.64
C ILE A 493 6.19 12.78 25.64
N LEU A 494 6.16 12.40 24.37
CA LEU A 494 5.56 13.17 23.30
C LEU A 494 4.20 12.56 22.94
N LYS A 495 3.21 13.40 22.76
CA LYS A 495 1.85 13.00 22.38
C LYS A 495 1.35 13.84 21.25
N VAL A 496 0.67 13.21 20.29
CA VAL A 496 -0.16 13.87 19.31
C VAL A 496 -1.60 13.38 19.42
N LYS A 497 -2.54 14.31 19.35
CA LYS A 497 -3.97 14.04 19.17
C LYS A 497 -4.38 14.58 17.82
N SER A 498 -4.93 13.71 17.00
CA SER A 498 -5.52 14.07 15.73
C SER A 498 -7.03 14.06 15.84
N LYS A 499 -7.66 15.08 15.32
CA LYS A 499 -9.11 15.13 15.16
C LYS A 499 -9.44 15.74 13.82
N LYS A 500 -9.91 14.93 12.90
CA LYS A 500 -10.17 15.27 11.49
C LYS A 500 -8.92 15.87 10.84
N ASP A 501 -8.97 17.18 10.62
CA ASP A 501 -8.01 18.00 9.88
C ASP A 501 -6.96 18.67 10.76
N LYS A 502 -6.91 18.36 12.07
CA LYS A 502 -6.05 19.05 13.01
C LYS A 502 -5.23 18.10 13.88
N TYR A 503 -3.93 18.38 13.97
CA TYR A 503 -3.01 17.76 14.91
C TYR A 503 -2.71 18.70 16.07
N ASP A 504 -2.96 18.26 17.31
CA ASP A 504 -2.56 18.93 18.55
C ASP A 504 -1.42 18.18 19.21
N PHE A 505 -0.33 18.88 19.52
CA PHE A 505 0.90 18.30 20.07
C PHE A 505 1.08 18.67 21.54
N TYR A 506 1.49 17.68 22.31
CA TYR A 506 1.70 17.81 23.76
C TYR A 506 3.01 17.12 24.16
N TYR A 507 3.57 17.52 25.30
CA TYR A 507 4.68 16.83 25.93
C TYR A 507 4.53 16.75 27.44
N SER A 508 5.24 15.80 28.07
CA SER A 508 5.31 15.65 29.52
C SER A 508 6.76 15.38 29.94
N LEU A 509 7.22 16.09 30.97
CA LEU A 509 8.51 15.88 31.63
C LEU A 509 8.37 15.19 32.99
N ASN A 510 7.16 14.89 33.44
CA ASN A 510 6.83 14.30 34.74
C ASN A 510 6.20 12.90 34.59
N LYS A 511 6.70 12.10 33.67
CA LYS A 511 6.28 10.70 33.43
C LYS A 511 4.80 10.53 33.07
N GLY A 512 4.20 11.54 32.42
CA GLY A 512 2.81 11.49 31.98
C GLY A 512 1.78 11.94 33.03
N SER A 513 2.21 12.36 34.23
CA SER A 513 1.29 12.87 35.26
C SER A 513 0.54 14.13 34.81
N SER A 514 1.14 14.91 33.94
CA SER A 514 0.48 16.02 33.24
C SER A 514 1.10 16.27 31.88
N PHE A 515 0.30 16.75 30.94
CA PHE A 515 0.73 17.11 29.61
C PHE A 515 0.66 18.63 29.43
N ILE A 516 1.69 19.17 28.84
CA ILE A 516 1.78 20.58 28.45
C ILE A 516 1.45 20.66 26.96
N TYR A 517 0.49 21.49 26.59
CA TYR A 517 0.19 21.78 25.19
C TYR A 517 1.39 22.49 24.57
N PHE A 518 1.83 21.97 23.42
CA PHE A 518 2.97 22.53 22.71
C PHE A 518 2.51 23.42 21.56
N THR A 519 1.76 22.86 20.60
CA THR A 519 1.30 23.58 19.40
C THR A 519 0.24 22.77 18.65
N SER A 520 -0.34 23.35 17.62
CA SER A 520 -1.23 22.66 16.69
C SER A 520 -0.88 22.95 15.24
N MET A 521 -1.33 22.09 14.33
CA MET A 521 -1.18 22.26 12.89
C MET A 521 -2.33 21.58 12.13
N ASP A 522 -2.67 22.15 10.98
CA ASP A 522 -3.64 21.55 10.06
C ASP A 522 -3.01 20.33 9.39
N ALA A 523 -3.71 19.20 9.42
CA ALA A 523 -3.24 17.94 8.84
C ALA A 523 -2.97 18.03 7.33
N ILE A 524 -3.72 18.88 6.62
CA ILE A 524 -3.57 19.10 5.17
C ILE A 524 -2.15 19.54 4.77
N LYS A 525 -1.40 20.21 5.65
CA LYS A 525 -0.02 20.63 5.38
C LYS A 525 0.97 19.46 5.32
N THR A 526 0.60 18.31 5.89
CA THR A 526 1.39 17.09 5.80
C THR A 526 0.93 16.18 4.67
N VAL A 527 -0.12 16.53 3.94
CA VAL A 527 -0.67 15.72 2.85
C VAL A 527 0.00 16.08 1.53
N SER A 528 0.42 15.08 0.79
CA SER A 528 0.79 15.17 -0.61
C SER A 528 -0.08 14.23 -1.43
N TYR A 529 -0.22 14.49 -2.71
CA TYR A 529 -1.19 13.87 -3.63
C TYR A 529 -1.30 12.33 -3.59
N THR A 530 -0.31 11.59 -3.12
CA THR A 530 -0.26 10.14 -3.36
C THR A 530 0.06 9.20 -2.19
N HIS A 531 0.56 9.61 -1.01
CA HIS A 531 1.17 8.61 -0.09
C HIS A 531 0.96 8.79 1.41
N LEU A 532 1.43 7.74 2.10
CA LEU A 532 1.49 7.39 3.51
C LEU A 532 1.77 8.54 4.47
N THR A 533 0.97 8.66 5.51
CA THR A 533 1.37 9.35 6.73
C THR A 533 1.72 8.33 7.80
N LEU A 534 2.93 8.38 8.31
CA LEU A 534 3.37 7.56 9.43
C LEU A 534 3.55 8.45 10.66
N PRO A 535 2.82 8.26 11.76
CA PRO A 535 3.30 8.67 13.06
C PRO A 535 4.49 7.77 13.42
N THR A 536 5.66 8.37 13.52
CA THR A 536 6.93 7.62 13.50
C THR A 536 7.85 8.11 14.60
N ILE A 537 8.65 7.23 15.17
CA ILE A 537 9.76 7.55 16.10
C ILE A 537 11.01 7.84 15.27
N TYR A 538 11.57 9.01 15.45
CA TYR A 538 12.79 9.47 14.78
C TYR A 538 13.92 9.74 15.78
#